data_a5b2207941481fa422cb379774cf601a
#
_entry.id   a5b2207941481fa422cb379774cf601a
#
_cell.length_a   1.000
_cell.length_b   1.000
_cell.length_c   1.000
_cell.angle_alpha   90.00
_cell.angle_beta   90.00
_cell.angle_gamma   90.00
#
_symmetry.space_group_name_H-M   'P 1'
#
loop_
_entity.id
_entity.type
_entity.pdbx_description
1 polymer ?
#
loop_
_entity_poly.entity_id
_entity_poly.type
_entity_poly.pdbx_seq_one_letter_code
_entity_poly.pdbx_strand_id
1 'polypeptide(L)'
;MYKLLTKDGMAKRGEFETVHGTIQTPVFMNVGTVGAIKGAVSTDDLRTIGTQVELSNTYHLHVRTGDKLIKEFGGLHKFMGWDKPILTDSGGFQVFSLSGLRKIKEEGVYFQSHIDGHHIFMGPEESMQIQSNLGSTIAMAFDECPSSRADRTYIQNSVDRTTRWLERCKIKMKEL
;
A
#
# COMPACT_ATOMS: atom_id res chain seq x y z
N MET A 1 -13.92 11.80 1.36
CA MET A 1 -15.16 11.05 1.74
C MET A 1 -15.75 10.38 0.50
N TYR A 2 -16.34 9.15 0.60
CA TYR A 2 -16.99 8.49 -0.56
C TYR A 2 -18.46 8.92 -0.67
N LYS A 3 -18.88 9.31 -1.89
CA LYS A 3 -20.27 9.67 -2.22
C LYS A 3 -20.75 8.81 -3.37
N LEU A 4 -21.81 8.02 -3.13
CA LEU A 4 -22.50 7.29 -4.18
C LEU A 4 -23.33 8.29 -5.01
N LEU A 5 -23.12 8.33 -6.32
CA LEU A 5 -23.84 9.24 -7.23
C LEU A 5 -25.01 8.54 -7.91
N THR A 6 -24.77 7.35 -8.45
CA THR A 6 -25.78 6.61 -9.23
C THR A 6 -25.61 5.13 -9.02
N LYS A 7 -26.73 4.40 -9.06
CA LYS A 7 -26.80 2.94 -9.03
C LYS A 7 -27.70 2.46 -10.16
N ASP A 8 -27.23 1.44 -10.90
CA ASP A 8 -28.00 0.74 -11.92
C ASP A 8 -27.81 -0.77 -11.70
N GLY A 9 -28.84 -1.42 -11.19
CA GLY A 9 -28.74 -2.81 -10.73
C GLY A 9 -27.64 -2.98 -9.67
N MET A 10 -26.62 -3.78 -9.98
CA MET A 10 -25.44 -3.99 -9.14
C MET A 10 -24.30 -2.98 -9.40
N ALA A 11 -24.35 -2.27 -10.53
CA ALA A 11 -23.36 -1.27 -10.88
C ALA A 11 -23.50 -0.01 -10.00
N LYS A 12 -22.36 0.58 -9.64
CA LYS A 12 -22.32 1.79 -8.81
C LYS A 12 -21.34 2.79 -9.41
N ARG A 13 -21.74 4.05 -9.51
CA ARG A 13 -20.86 5.17 -9.79
C ARG A 13 -20.79 6.06 -8.56
N GLY A 14 -19.60 6.48 -8.20
CA GLY A 14 -19.38 7.35 -7.05
C GLY A 14 -18.18 8.25 -7.20
N GLU A 15 -17.98 9.06 -6.20
CA GLU A 15 -16.81 9.94 -6.03
C GLU A 15 -16.14 9.61 -4.71
N PHE A 16 -14.82 9.59 -4.72
CA PHE A 16 -14.01 9.48 -3.51
C PHE A 16 -13.10 10.71 -3.41
N GLU A 17 -13.47 11.59 -2.49
CA GLU A 17 -12.75 12.83 -2.23
C GLU A 17 -11.54 12.54 -1.35
N THR A 18 -10.37 13.02 -1.77
CA THR A 18 -9.08 12.91 -1.08
C THR A 18 -8.42 14.28 -0.97
N VAL A 19 -7.33 14.36 -0.20
CA VAL A 19 -6.53 15.60 -0.06
C VAL A 19 -5.77 15.98 -1.35
N HIS A 20 -5.63 15.04 -2.29
CA HIS A 20 -4.96 15.27 -3.59
C HIS A 20 -5.94 15.23 -4.78
N GLY A 21 -7.23 15.43 -4.52
CA GLY A 21 -8.27 15.49 -5.55
C GLY A 21 -9.32 14.39 -5.42
N THR A 22 -10.30 14.45 -6.30
CA THR A 22 -11.46 13.54 -6.31
C THR A 22 -11.24 12.42 -7.32
N ILE A 23 -11.49 11.20 -6.90
CA ILE A 23 -11.44 9.98 -7.72
C ILE A 23 -12.86 9.63 -8.14
N GLN A 24 -13.11 9.55 -9.45
CA GLN A 24 -14.38 9.06 -10.00
C GLN A 24 -14.35 7.53 -10.04
N THR A 25 -15.34 6.87 -9.46
CA THR A 25 -15.41 5.40 -9.44
C THR A 25 -16.54 4.87 -10.33
N PRO A 26 -16.35 3.72 -10.99
CA PRO A 26 -15.19 2.83 -10.94
C PRO A 26 -13.94 3.42 -11.58
N VAL A 27 -12.77 3.06 -11.09
CA VAL A 27 -11.47 3.55 -11.57
C VAL A 27 -10.46 2.43 -11.60
N PHE A 28 -9.58 2.45 -12.59
CA PHE A 28 -8.40 1.60 -12.63
C PHE A 28 -7.22 2.32 -11.95
N MET A 29 -6.54 1.63 -11.04
CA MET A 29 -5.29 2.08 -10.43
C MET A 29 -4.14 1.32 -11.07
N ASN A 30 -3.31 2.03 -11.82
CA ASN A 30 -2.09 1.44 -12.36
C ASN A 30 -1.03 1.29 -11.26
N VAL A 31 -0.18 0.27 -11.40
CA VAL A 31 0.82 -0.06 -10.38
C VAL A 31 2.18 0.52 -10.75
N GLY A 32 2.57 1.56 -10.02
CA GLY A 32 3.91 2.15 -10.03
C GLY A 32 4.77 1.56 -8.92
N THR A 33 5.40 0.42 -9.15
CA THR A 33 6.06 -0.41 -8.13
C THR A 33 7.06 0.36 -7.26
N VAL A 34 7.88 1.22 -7.86
CA VAL A 34 8.96 1.98 -7.18
C VAL A 34 8.93 3.46 -7.56
N GLY A 35 7.75 4.06 -7.51
CA GLY A 35 7.57 5.45 -7.95
C GLY A 35 7.58 5.62 -9.47
N ALA A 36 7.40 4.54 -10.23
CA ALA A 36 7.27 4.52 -11.67
C ALA A 36 6.66 3.20 -12.15
N ILE A 37 6.02 3.22 -13.30
CA ILE A 37 5.52 2.02 -13.95
C ILE A 37 6.67 1.37 -14.74
N LYS A 38 6.87 0.08 -14.53
CA LYS A 38 7.82 -0.70 -15.33
C LYS A 38 7.40 -0.69 -16.80
N GLY A 39 8.36 -0.56 -17.71
CA GLY A 39 8.10 -0.52 -19.15
C GLY A 39 8.04 0.90 -19.72
N ALA A 40 8.67 1.86 -19.05
CA ALA A 40 8.88 3.24 -19.52
C ALA A 40 7.60 4.09 -19.66
N VAL A 41 6.59 3.86 -18.85
CA VAL A 41 5.43 4.77 -18.73
C VAL A 41 5.77 5.84 -17.71
N SER A 42 5.84 7.08 -18.17
CA SER A 42 6.14 8.24 -17.33
C SER A 42 4.87 8.81 -16.64
N THR A 43 5.07 9.69 -15.68
CA THR A 43 3.98 10.46 -15.05
C THR A 43 3.24 11.33 -16.06
N ASP A 44 3.93 11.83 -17.08
CA ASP A 44 3.29 12.64 -18.13
C ASP A 44 2.41 11.77 -19.05
N ASP A 45 2.83 10.53 -19.33
CA ASP A 45 1.98 9.57 -20.03
C ASP A 45 0.72 9.28 -19.22
N LEU A 46 0.85 9.08 -17.90
CA LEU A 46 -0.29 8.86 -17.00
C LEU A 46 -1.25 10.05 -16.99
N ARG A 47 -0.74 11.27 -17.03
CA ARG A 47 -1.57 12.48 -17.15
C ARG A 47 -2.32 12.51 -18.48
N THR A 48 -1.62 12.19 -19.57
CA THR A 48 -2.18 12.20 -20.93
C THR A 48 -3.34 11.21 -21.08
N ILE A 49 -3.22 10.01 -20.51
CA ILE A 49 -4.28 9.00 -20.55
C ILE A 49 -5.37 9.21 -19.49
N GLY A 50 -5.27 10.28 -18.68
CA GLY A 50 -6.30 10.65 -17.70
C GLY A 50 -6.32 9.80 -16.44
N THR A 51 -5.19 9.19 -16.04
CA THR A 51 -5.07 8.46 -14.77
C THR A 51 -5.48 9.33 -13.60
N GLN A 52 -6.32 8.81 -12.71
CA GLN A 52 -6.84 9.56 -11.57
C GLN A 52 -6.14 9.21 -10.27
N VAL A 53 -5.65 8.00 -10.14
CA VAL A 53 -5.01 7.47 -8.94
C VAL A 53 -3.96 6.44 -9.33
N GLU A 54 -2.81 6.46 -8.67
CA GLU A 54 -1.74 5.49 -8.84
C GLU A 54 -1.55 4.65 -7.58
N LEU A 55 -1.15 3.39 -7.74
CA LEU A 55 -0.77 2.51 -6.64
C LEU A 55 0.75 2.35 -6.62
N SER A 56 1.38 2.61 -5.48
CA SER A 56 2.80 2.37 -5.24
C SER A 56 3.02 1.30 -4.16
N ASN A 57 4.08 0.50 -4.31
CA ASN A 57 4.32 -0.62 -3.41
C ASN A 57 5.24 -0.24 -2.24
N THR A 58 4.69 -0.24 -1.04
CA THR A 58 5.38 0.11 0.22
C THR A 58 6.64 -0.71 0.44
N TYR A 59 6.57 -2.03 0.33
CA TYR A 59 7.72 -2.91 0.51
C TYR A 59 8.87 -2.59 -0.44
N HIS A 60 8.58 -2.47 -1.74
CA HIS A 60 9.61 -2.21 -2.75
C HIS A 60 10.28 -0.85 -2.57
N LEU A 61 9.51 0.17 -2.24
CA LEU A 61 10.03 1.51 -1.97
C LEU A 61 10.89 1.54 -0.71
N HIS A 62 10.47 0.83 0.36
CA HIS A 62 11.23 0.72 1.59
C HIS A 62 12.58 0.04 1.39
N VAL A 63 12.62 -1.13 0.73
CA VAL A 63 13.84 -1.94 0.63
C VAL A 63 14.78 -1.50 -0.50
N ARG A 64 14.31 -0.80 -1.53
CA ARG A 64 15.14 -0.36 -2.67
C ARG A 64 15.60 1.08 -2.52
N THR A 65 14.66 2.00 -2.46
CA THR A 65 14.93 3.44 -2.42
C THR A 65 15.16 3.91 -0.98
N GLY A 66 14.37 3.38 -0.04
CA GLY A 66 14.29 3.82 1.34
C GLY A 66 13.23 4.91 1.53
N ASP A 67 12.25 4.63 2.37
CA ASP A 67 11.15 5.54 2.68
C ASP A 67 11.62 6.85 3.33
N LYS A 68 12.70 6.81 4.13
CA LYS A 68 13.29 8.01 4.75
C LYS A 68 13.87 8.95 3.71
N LEU A 69 14.57 8.42 2.69
CA LEU A 69 15.08 9.22 1.58
C LEU A 69 13.94 9.87 0.79
N ILE A 70 12.88 9.11 0.51
CA ILE A 70 11.69 9.64 -0.18
C ILE A 70 11.04 10.76 0.65
N LYS A 71 10.99 10.62 1.98
CA LYS A 71 10.53 11.68 2.88
C LYS A 71 11.35 12.96 2.76
N GLU A 72 12.69 12.84 2.71
CA GLU A 72 13.61 13.98 2.51
C GLU A 72 13.37 14.70 1.19
N PHE A 73 12.99 13.97 0.13
CA PHE A 73 12.56 14.53 -1.15
C PHE A 73 11.17 15.18 -1.12
N GLY A 74 10.45 15.09 0.00
CA GLY A 74 9.11 15.65 0.20
C GLY A 74 7.98 14.71 -0.17
N GLY A 75 8.21 13.38 -0.07
CA GLY A 75 7.26 12.32 -0.31
C GLY A 75 7.17 11.87 -1.77
N LEU A 76 6.38 10.82 -2.03
CA LEU A 76 6.24 10.24 -3.37
C LEU A 76 5.72 11.22 -4.42
N HIS A 77 4.82 12.12 -4.06
CA HIS A 77 4.27 13.11 -4.97
C HIS A 77 5.38 13.95 -5.62
N LYS A 78 6.32 14.46 -4.82
CA LYS A 78 7.47 15.20 -5.34
C LYS A 78 8.49 14.32 -6.02
N PHE A 79 8.76 13.15 -5.43
CA PHE A 79 9.73 12.19 -5.96
C PHE A 79 9.36 11.70 -7.37
N MET A 80 8.07 11.48 -7.62
CA MET A 80 7.53 11.03 -8.91
C MET A 80 7.14 12.19 -9.85
N GLY A 81 7.00 13.41 -9.34
CA GLY A 81 6.38 14.51 -10.06
C GLY A 81 4.89 14.27 -10.32
N TRP A 82 4.18 13.61 -9.39
CA TRP A 82 2.75 13.27 -9.49
C TRP A 82 1.93 14.09 -8.51
N ASP A 83 0.84 14.68 -8.97
CA ASP A 83 0.02 15.63 -8.20
C ASP A 83 -1.37 15.10 -7.81
N LYS A 84 -1.71 13.90 -8.26
CA LYS A 84 -3.00 13.26 -7.97
C LYS A 84 -2.87 12.19 -6.87
N PRO A 85 -3.99 11.60 -6.39
CA PRO A 85 -3.95 10.59 -5.35
C PRO A 85 -2.98 9.43 -5.61
N ILE A 86 -2.27 9.01 -4.56
CA ILE A 86 -1.44 7.81 -4.53
C ILE A 86 -1.98 6.91 -3.42
N LEU A 87 -2.30 5.67 -3.77
CA LEU A 87 -2.54 4.61 -2.81
C LEU A 87 -1.23 3.83 -2.62
N THR A 88 -0.82 3.63 -1.36
CA THR A 88 0.25 2.69 -1.05
C THR A 88 -0.34 1.41 -0.47
N ASP A 89 0.13 0.27 -0.98
CA ASP A 89 -0.24 -1.02 -0.38
C ASP A 89 0.38 -1.19 1.01
N SER A 90 -0.04 -2.22 1.74
CA SER A 90 0.46 -2.49 3.09
C SER A 90 1.90 -3.02 3.13
N GLY A 91 2.37 -3.60 2.03
CA GLY A 91 3.59 -4.41 1.96
C GLY A 91 3.39 -5.87 2.38
N GLY A 92 2.26 -6.25 2.95
CA GLY A 92 1.97 -7.59 3.47
C GLY A 92 2.06 -8.68 2.40
N PHE A 93 1.50 -8.45 1.22
CA PHE A 93 1.57 -9.41 0.13
C PHE A 93 2.99 -9.68 -0.35
N GLN A 94 3.85 -8.67 -0.47
CA GLN A 94 5.23 -8.82 -0.92
C GLN A 94 6.06 -9.57 0.12
N VAL A 95 5.85 -9.31 1.41
CA VAL A 95 6.42 -10.10 2.50
C VAL A 95 6.00 -11.56 2.40
N PHE A 96 4.74 -11.82 2.02
CA PHE A 96 4.24 -13.17 1.79
C PHE A 96 4.87 -13.82 0.56
N SER A 97 4.92 -13.14 -0.58
CA SER A 97 5.25 -13.73 -1.89
C SER A 97 6.76 -13.80 -2.17
N LEU A 98 7.56 -12.87 -1.61
CA LEU A 98 8.98 -12.72 -1.94
C LEU A 98 9.93 -13.28 -0.89
N SER A 99 9.46 -13.54 0.33
CA SER A 99 10.30 -14.09 1.40
C SER A 99 10.16 -15.60 1.50
N GLY A 100 11.21 -16.35 1.15
CA GLY A 100 11.24 -17.81 1.29
C GLY A 100 11.24 -18.28 2.76
N LEU A 101 11.84 -17.48 3.65
CA LEU A 101 11.88 -17.73 5.10
C LEU A 101 11.26 -16.54 5.81
N ARG A 102 10.07 -16.74 6.37
CA ARG A 102 9.37 -15.75 7.18
C ARG A 102 8.84 -16.37 8.47
N LYS A 103 8.79 -15.58 9.51
CA LYS A 103 8.19 -15.95 10.80
C LYS A 103 7.12 -14.93 11.15
N ILE A 104 5.86 -15.37 11.07
CA ILE A 104 4.71 -14.57 11.42
C ILE A 104 4.45 -14.72 12.91
N LYS A 105 4.30 -13.59 13.59
CA LYS A 105 3.96 -13.51 15.01
C LYS A 105 2.86 -12.46 15.22
N GLU A 106 2.38 -12.33 16.44
CA GLU A 106 1.36 -11.35 16.77
C GLU A 106 1.89 -9.90 16.64
N GLU A 107 3.17 -9.67 16.95
CA GLU A 107 3.80 -8.37 16.79
C GLU A 107 3.99 -7.94 15.33
N GLY A 108 4.17 -8.89 14.40
CA GLY A 108 4.44 -8.62 12.99
C GLY A 108 5.17 -9.79 12.32
N VAL A 109 5.88 -9.52 11.25
CA VAL A 109 6.55 -10.53 10.43
C VAL A 109 8.06 -10.27 10.38
N TYR A 110 8.85 -11.30 10.69
CA TYR A 110 10.29 -11.34 10.50
C TYR A 110 10.60 -12.08 9.20
N PHE A 111 11.37 -11.48 8.34
CA PHE A 111 11.73 -12.07 7.04
C PHE A 111 13.09 -11.57 6.55
N GLN A 112 13.56 -12.12 5.44
CA GLN A 112 14.78 -11.69 4.79
C GLN A 112 14.48 -10.89 3.52
N SER A 113 15.22 -9.81 3.32
CA SER A 113 15.18 -9.05 2.08
C SER A 113 15.53 -9.93 0.88
N HIS A 114 14.71 -9.87 -0.16
CA HIS A 114 14.98 -10.60 -1.41
C HIS A 114 16.11 -9.99 -2.25
N ILE A 115 16.64 -8.83 -1.83
CA ILE A 115 17.71 -8.11 -2.54
C ILE A 115 19.07 -8.56 -2.04
N ASP A 116 19.26 -8.56 -0.72
CA ASP A 116 20.56 -8.73 -0.07
C ASP A 116 20.54 -9.70 1.13
N GLY A 117 19.37 -10.25 1.44
CA GLY A 117 19.21 -11.24 2.50
C GLY A 117 19.24 -10.69 3.93
N HIS A 118 19.34 -9.37 4.13
CA HIS A 118 19.31 -8.83 5.49
C HIS A 118 17.95 -9.07 6.18
N HIS A 119 17.98 -9.18 7.52
CA HIS A 119 16.78 -9.40 8.31
C HIS A 119 15.95 -8.12 8.43
N ILE A 120 14.68 -8.23 8.14
CA ILE A 120 13.69 -7.15 8.24
C ILE A 120 12.58 -7.60 9.19
N PHE A 121 12.16 -6.67 10.05
CA PHE A 121 10.90 -6.76 10.77
C PHE A 121 9.92 -5.77 10.16
N MET A 122 8.68 -6.20 9.92
CA MET A 122 7.58 -5.34 9.50
C MET A 122 6.32 -5.76 10.24
N GLY A 123 5.74 -4.82 10.92
CA GLY A 123 4.45 -4.93 11.59
C GLY A 123 3.53 -3.77 11.22
N PRO A 124 2.38 -3.68 11.87
CA PRO A 124 1.41 -2.60 11.64
C PRO A 124 2.03 -1.20 11.80
N GLU A 125 2.81 -0.99 12.84
CA GLU A 125 3.40 0.30 13.16
C GLU A 125 4.47 0.69 12.14
N GLU A 126 5.34 -0.25 11.76
CA GLU A 126 6.37 -0.05 10.74
C GLU A 126 5.75 0.25 9.38
N SER A 127 4.73 -0.51 8.97
CA SER A 127 4.03 -0.28 7.71
C SER A 127 3.40 1.11 7.67
N MET A 128 2.71 1.54 8.72
CA MET A 128 2.13 2.89 8.80
C MET A 128 3.21 3.98 8.79
N GLN A 129 4.31 3.78 9.51
CA GLN A 129 5.42 4.73 9.52
C GLN A 129 6.06 4.88 8.13
N ILE A 130 6.27 3.76 7.44
CA ILE A 130 6.82 3.77 6.07
C ILE A 130 5.85 4.52 5.14
N GLN A 131 4.57 4.19 5.14
CA GLN A 131 3.56 4.84 4.30
C GLN A 131 3.41 6.33 4.61
N SER A 132 3.54 6.74 5.87
CA SER A 132 3.60 8.14 6.27
C SER A 132 4.85 8.83 5.70
N ASN A 133 6.02 8.21 5.77
CA ASN A 133 7.24 8.75 5.16
C ASN A 133 7.13 8.88 3.64
N LEU A 134 6.42 7.95 2.99
CA LEU A 134 6.10 8.01 1.57
C LEU A 134 5.12 9.14 1.22
N GLY A 135 4.35 9.64 2.18
CA GLY A 135 3.34 10.68 1.96
C GLY A 135 2.11 10.17 1.21
N SER A 136 1.64 8.98 1.58
CA SER A 136 0.48 8.33 0.94
C SER A 136 -0.79 9.15 1.07
N THR A 137 -1.59 9.22 0.00
CA THR A 137 -2.95 9.77 0.06
C THR A 137 -3.91 8.78 0.69
N ILE A 138 -3.74 7.50 0.33
CA ILE A 138 -4.52 6.37 0.85
C ILE A 138 -3.52 5.32 1.31
N ALA A 139 -3.42 5.09 2.62
CA ALA A 139 -2.55 4.08 3.21
C ALA A 139 -3.36 2.82 3.55
N MET A 140 -2.89 1.65 3.08
CA MET A 140 -3.52 0.37 3.38
C MET A 140 -3.03 -0.20 4.70
N ALA A 141 -3.95 -0.75 5.49
CA ALA A 141 -3.59 -1.42 6.73
C ALA A 141 -2.75 -2.67 6.47
N PHE A 142 -1.77 -2.92 7.35
CA PHE A 142 -0.93 -4.10 7.26
C PHE A 142 -1.75 -5.37 7.53
N ASP A 143 -1.64 -6.34 6.64
CA ASP A 143 -2.42 -7.57 6.66
C ASP A 143 -1.54 -8.82 6.58
N GLU A 144 -2.08 -9.94 7.06
CA GLU A 144 -1.52 -11.25 6.76
C GLU A 144 -2.21 -11.84 5.53
N CYS A 145 -1.42 -12.20 4.52
CA CYS A 145 -1.91 -12.85 3.31
C CYS A 145 -1.62 -14.37 3.37
N PRO A 146 -2.57 -15.21 3.85
CA PRO A 146 -2.38 -16.65 3.93
C PRO A 146 -2.47 -17.31 2.56
N SER A 147 -1.88 -18.50 2.42
CA SER A 147 -2.05 -19.32 1.22
C SER A 147 -3.52 -19.69 1.03
N SER A 148 -4.00 -19.68 -0.21
CA SER A 148 -5.35 -20.17 -0.57
C SER A 148 -5.55 -21.67 -0.26
N ARG A 149 -4.46 -22.40 -0.02
CA ARG A 149 -4.45 -23.83 0.36
C ARG A 149 -4.34 -24.03 1.88
N ALA A 150 -4.30 -22.97 2.68
CA ALA A 150 -4.26 -23.07 4.12
C ALA A 150 -5.58 -23.68 4.66
N ASP A 151 -5.49 -24.39 5.78
CA ASP A 151 -6.68 -24.91 6.43
C ASP A 151 -7.57 -23.78 6.99
N ARG A 152 -8.84 -24.10 7.22
CA ARG A 152 -9.82 -23.12 7.69
C ARG A 152 -9.45 -22.49 9.03
N THR A 153 -8.85 -23.26 9.93
CA THR A 153 -8.47 -22.76 11.26
C THR A 153 -7.35 -21.73 11.13
N TYR A 154 -6.35 -22.00 10.29
CA TYR A 154 -5.29 -21.02 10.01
C TYR A 154 -5.84 -19.74 9.37
N ILE A 155 -6.73 -19.87 8.38
CA ILE A 155 -7.36 -18.71 7.72
C ILE A 155 -8.14 -17.88 8.74
N GLN A 156 -8.91 -18.51 9.63
CA GLN A 156 -9.64 -17.78 10.68
C GLN A 156 -8.69 -17.03 11.60
N ASN A 157 -7.61 -17.67 12.07
CA ASN A 157 -6.61 -17.03 12.91
C ASN A 157 -5.91 -15.85 12.19
N SER A 158 -5.68 -15.97 10.89
CA SER A 158 -5.09 -14.92 10.05
C SER A 158 -6.03 -13.71 9.92
N VAL A 159 -7.32 -13.95 9.70
CA VAL A 159 -8.35 -12.89 9.66
C VAL A 159 -8.43 -12.17 11.00
N ASP A 160 -8.47 -12.91 12.10
CA ASP A 160 -8.53 -12.33 13.44
C ASP A 160 -7.27 -11.51 13.77
N ARG A 161 -6.09 -12.00 13.37
CA ARG A 161 -4.82 -11.26 13.50
C ARG A 161 -4.83 -9.99 12.66
N THR A 162 -5.24 -10.06 11.40
CA THR A 162 -5.36 -8.89 10.52
C THR A 162 -6.30 -7.85 11.11
N THR A 163 -7.39 -8.26 11.74
CA THR A 163 -8.33 -7.35 12.44
C THR A 163 -7.64 -6.64 13.61
N ARG A 164 -6.86 -7.36 14.43
CA ARG A 164 -6.09 -6.74 15.53
C ARG A 164 -4.99 -5.81 14.99
N TRP A 165 -4.33 -6.20 13.91
CA TRP A 165 -3.33 -5.37 13.24
C TRP A 165 -3.93 -4.09 12.66
N LEU A 166 -5.17 -4.14 12.14
CA LEU A 166 -5.89 -2.96 11.67
C LEU A 166 -6.08 -1.93 12.80
N GLU A 167 -6.44 -2.37 14.01
CA GLU A 167 -6.55 -1.46 15.16
C GLU A 167 -5.21 -0.81 15.52
N ARG A 168 -4.11 -1.57 15.47
CA ARG A 168 -2.77 -1.05 15.69
C ARG A 168 -2.37 -0.02 14.60
N CYS A 169 -2.65 -0.34 13.33
CA CYS A 169 -2.45 0.61 12.23
C CYS A 169 -3.21 1.92 12.46
N LYS A 170 -4.47 1.83 12.88
CA LYS A 170 -5.32 2.99 13.15
C LYS A 170 -4.81 3.84 14.32
N ILE A 171 -4.29 3.21 15.37
CA ILE A 171 -3.65 3.92 16.49
C ILE A 171 -2.42 4.66 15.99
N LYS A 172 -1.53 3.94 15.30
CA LYS A 172 -0.29 4.51 14.77
C LYS A 172 -0.53 5.67 13.80
N MET A 173 -1.54 5.55 12.92
CA MET A 173 -1.90 6.61 11.97
C MET A 173 -2.35 7.91 12.65
N LYS A 174 -2.88 7.85 13.88
CA LYS A 174 -3.28 9.04 14.63
C LYS A 174 -2.09 9.74 15.31
N GLU A 175 -0.96 9.05 15.47
CA GLU A 175 0.27 9.58 16.05
C GLU A 175 1.16 10.27 15.01
N LEU A 176 0.93 10.00 13.73
CA LEU A 176 1.72 10.48 12.58
C LEU A 176 1.13 11.74 11.95
#